data_4c1868bd3da14a54a91967ed085ebbb4
#
_entry.id   4c1868bd3da14a54a91967ed085ebbb4
#
_cell.length_a   1.000
_cell.length_b   1.000
_cell.length_c   1.000
_cell.angle_alpha   90.00
_cell.angle_beta   90.00
_cell.angle_gamma   90.00
#
_symmetry.space_group_name_H-M   'P 1'
#
loop_
_entity.id
_entity.type
_entity.pdbx_description
1 polymer ?
#
loop_
_entity_poly.entity_id
_entity_poly.type
_entity_poly.pdbx_seq_one_letter_code
_entity_poly.pdbx_strand_id
1 'polypeptide(L)'
;MASPDDVIMGANPPLLVTWTPTRRAFAVRGADALRVAVALLVVANLGRIPVFTSSDREAPVLVNDLSVGAFVVVGLAIALARRSFRLDRVGFIALSFAAVGAASALSSATRAGLTSFELVVSLAYLGRWLAYLAIYLVMVNVIRARDVSAVWGTLESTMLAIAGFGIVQVIFLPGFAQLVYAGSRPYLDWDPQGRRLVSTILDPNIAGAMLMSILLVELAQISVGARVARWKPLVLFTALVLTLSRSSAIGLVLGIGVIVAVYGIPKRLLRVAAVAFLLALAALPRLITFAASYGKFGLDASALARLAAWGMAVRVFADHPWIGVGFNTYGFIVEREYGVPRLGVANYSADGGLLFAAVMTGVIGLALLLWMFIVIYRRCAAVWRAKVASAEHRGIAIGTLASIVAIAAHSVFVNSLFTTFVMEIMWVLVGLTYAIARDTARVRQLDASPAS
;
A
#
# COMPACT_ATOMS: atom_id res chain seq x y z
N MET A 1 -70.29 13.86 60.08
CA MET A 1 -70.46 12.70 59.25
C MET A 1 -69.75 13.02 57.94
N ALA A 2 -68.55 12.54 57.79
CA ALA A 2 -67.81 12.59 56.58
C ALA A 2 -67.01 11.30 56.57
N SER A 3 -67.17 10.51 55.49
CA SER A 3 -66.58 9.19 55.24
C SER A 3 -65.12 9.32 54.86
N PRO A 4 -64.33 8.37 55.28
CA PRO A 4 -62.95 8.27 54.83
C PRO A 4 -62.91 7.29 53.68
N ASP A 5 -62.34 7.68 52.57
CA ASP A 5 -61.83 6.68 51.62
C ASP A 5 -60.81 7.27 50.65
N ASP A 6 -59.79 6.50 50.47
CA ASP A 6 -58.91 6.25 49.34
C ASP A 6 -57.56 6.97 49.29
N VAL A 7 -56.62 6.38 50.02
CA VAL A 7 -55.21 6.43 49.72
C VAL A 7 -54.92 5.35 48.66
N ILE A 8 -54.86 5.69 47.41
CA ILE A 8 -54.28 4.85 46.36
C ILE A 8 -52.80 5.17 46.24
N MET A 9 -51.98 4.28 46.73
CA MET A 9 -50.53 4.29 46.51
C MET A 9 -50.24 4.04 45.01
N GLY A 10 -49.85 5.09 44.35
CA GLY A 10 -49.31 5.00 42.98
C GLY A 10 -47.95 4.30 42.98
N ALA A 11 -47.91 3.04 42.55
CA ALA A 11 -46.67 2.33 42.25
C ALA A 11 -46.01 2.98 41.02
N ASN A 12 -44.89 3.61 41.21
CA ASN A 12 -44.02 4.03 40.09
C ASN A 12 -43.57 2.80 39.30
N PRO A 13 -43.77 2.73 37.97
CA PRO A 13 -43.24 1.67 37.17
C PRO A 13 -41.68 1.70 37.18
N PRO A 14 -41.00 0.59 37.17
CA PRO A 14 -39.55 0.57 37.17
C PRO A 14 -39.04 1.25 35.90
N LEU A 15 -38.15 2.25 36.06
CA LEU A 15 -37.38 2.87 34.98
C LEU A 15 -36.50 1.79 34.33
N LEU A 16 -37.04 1.15 33.30
CA LEU A 16 -36.21 0.38 32.37
C LEU A 16 -35.31 1.38 31.62
N VAL A 17 -34.10 1.58 32.16
CA VAL A 17 -33.03 2.28 31.43
C VAL A 17 -32.64 1.39 30.28
N THR A 18 -33.33 1.49 29.15
CA THR A 18 -32.90 0.92 27.90
C THR A 18 -31.67 1.68 27.42
N TRP A 19 -30.50 1.09 27.70
CA TRP A 19 -29.22 1.61 27.20
C TRP A 19 -29.14 1.37 25.70
N THR A 20 -29.72 2.27 24.91
CA THR A 20 -29.50 2.33 23.46
C THR A 20 -28.26 3.18 23.22
N PRO A 21 -27.10 2.59 22.87
CA PRO A 21 -25.94 3.38 22.49
C PRO A 21 -26.35 4.25 21.30
N THR A 22 -26.30 5.56 21.49
CA THR A 22 -26.67 6.49 20.44
C THR A 22 -25.82 6.18 19.20
N ARG A 23 -26.43 6.05 18.01
CA ARG A 23 -25.76 5.78 16.72
C ARG A 23 -24.53 6.68 16.49
N ARG A 24 -24.51 7.87 17.08
CA ARG A 24 -23.39 8.82 17.06
C ARG A 24 -22.16 8.34 17.84
N ALA A 25 -22.33 7.80 19.03
CA ALA A 25 -21.22 7.28 19.86
C ALA A 25 -20.53 6.09 19.20
N PHE A 26 -21.29 5.19 18.58
CA PHE A 26 -20.74 4.06 17.84
C PHE A 26 -19.99 4.49 16.56
N ALA A 27 -20.46 5.56 15.90
CA ALA A 27 -19.80 6.10 14.70
C ALA A 27 -18.46 6.78 15.03
N VAL A 28 -18.36 7.50 16.14
CA VAL A 28 -17.11 8.14 16.61
C VAL A 28 -16.11 7.07 17.04
N ARG A 29 -16.52 6.12 17.86
CA ARG A 29 -15.67 5.00 18.29
C ARG A 29 -15.17 4.15 17.12
N GLY A 30 -15.98 3.99 16.07
CA GLY A 30 -15.58 3.25 14.87
C GLY A 30 -14.47 3.93 14.07
N ALA A 31 -14.45 5.26 13.98
CA ALA A 31 -13.37 5.98 13.31
C ALA A 31 -12.07 5.92 14.10
N ASP A 32 -12.12 6.00 15.42
CA ASP A 32 -10.95 5.89 16.28
C ASP A 32 -10.38 4.47 16.27
N ALA A 33 -11.21 3.43 16.31
CA ALA A 33 -10.78 2.05 16.15
C ALA A 33 -10.07 1.83 14.80
N LEU A 34 -10.57 2.44 13.73
CA LEU A 34 -9.94 2.32 12.42
C LEU A 34 -8.60 3.09 12.33
N ARG A 35 -8.46 4.22 13.04
CA ARG A 35 -7.16 4.92 13.14
C ARG A 35 -6.11 4.05 13.83
N VAL A 36 -6.48 3.40 14.95
CA VAL A 36 -5.61 2.44 15.63
C VAL A 36 -5.25 1.27 14.69
N ALA A 37 -6.23 0.75 13.95
CA ALA A 37 -5.99 -0.31 12.99
C ALA A 37 -5.05 0.12 11.85
N VAL A 38 -5.14 1.37 11.34
CA VAL A 38 -4.19 1.93 10.36
C VAL A 38 -2.77 2.03 10.94
N ALA A 39 -2.64 2.48 12.19
CA ALA A 39 -1.33 2.51 12.84
C ALA A 39 -0.74 1.10 12.99
N LEU A 40 -1.56 0.13 13.39
CA LEU A 40 -1.14 -1.27 13.50
C LEU A 40 -0.72 -1.87 12.17
N LEU A 41 -1.41 -1.57 11.05
CA LEU A 41 -0.98 -2.01 9.73
C LEU A 41 0.46 -1.62 9.43
N VAL A 42 0.81 -0.37 9.71
CA VAL A 42 2.15 0.15 9.40
C VAL A 42 3.20 -0.38 10.38
N VAL A 43 2.89 -0.42 11.69
CA VAL A 43 3.82 -0.90 12.73
C VAL A 43 4.08 -2.40 12.62
N ALA A 44 3.09 -3.19 12.20
CA ALA A 44 3.21 -4.63 12.05
C ALA A 44 4.04 -5.07 10.83
N ASN A 45 4.49 -4.12 10.01
CA ASN A 45 5.44 -4.38 8.93
C ASN A 45 6.84 -4.66 9.49
N LEU A 46 7.02 -5.86 10.06
CA LEU A 46 8.25 -6.36 10.65
C LEU A 46 9.02 -7.26 9.68
N GLY A 47 9.25 -6.77 8.48
CA GLY A 47 9.89 -7.56 7.44
C GLY A 47 9.08 -8.82 7.08
N ARG A 48 9.78 -9.85 6.62
CA ARG A 48 9.16 -11.14 6.28
C ARG A 48 9.30 -12.15 7.42
N ILE A 49 9.12 -11.70 8.66
CA ILE A 49 9.17 -12.59 9.83
C ILE A 49 7.90 -13.44 9.86
N PRO A 50 8.00 -14.76 9.70
CA PRO A 50 6.83 -15.62 9.71
C PRO A 50 6.36 -15.89 11.15
N VAL A 51 5.06 -15.82 11.37
CA VAL A 51 4.41 -16.32 12.59
C VAL A 51 4.18 -17.82 12.45
N PHE A 52 3.84 -18.24 11.23
CA PHE A 52 3.62 -19.63 10.88
C PHE A 52 4.22 -19.92 9.51
N THR A 53 4.87 -21.07 9.37
CA THR A 53 5.41 -21.56 8.10
C THR A 53 4.89 -22.97 7.84
N SER A 54 4.53 -23.27 6.60
CA SER A 54 4.37 -24.66 6.15
C SER A 54 5.70 -25.41 6.20
N SER A 55 5.68 -26.75 6.19
CA SER A 55 6.88 -27.60 6.16
C SER A 55 7.86 -27.19 5.04
N ASP A 56 7.32 -26.76 3.90
CA ASP A 56 8.10 -26.39 2.72
C ASP A 56 8.38 -24.88 2.63
N ARG A 57 7.94 -24.07 3.60
CA ARG A 57 8.12 -22.62 3.69
C ARG A 57 7.58 -21.83 2.48
N GLU A 58 6.68 -22.41 1.71
CA GLU A 58 6.18 -21.84 0.45
C GLU A 58 5.17 -20.68 0.68
N ALA A 59 4.38 -20.74 1.73
CA ALA A 59 3.37 -19.73 2.05
C ALA A 59 3.38 -19.35 3.54
N PRO A 60 4.39 -18.60 4.01
CA PRO A 60 4.44 -18.19 5.41
C PRO A 60 3.33 -17.20 5.74
N VAL A 61 2.72 -17.34 6.92
CA VAL A 61 1.86 -16.31 7.52
C VAL A 61 2.74 -15.32 8.26
N LEU A 62 2.69 -14.06 7.88
CA LEU A 62 3.50 -12.98 8.43
C LEU A 62 2.75 -12.24 9.54
N VAL A 63 3.49 -11.54 10.40
CA VAL A 63 2.91 -10.67 11.45
C VAL A 63 1.93 -9.66 10.83
N ASN A 64 2.27 -9.10 9.69
CA ASN A 64 1.40 -8.13 9.04
C ASN A 64 0.12 -8.74 8.45
N ASP A 65 0.09 -10.02 8.07
CA ASP A 65 -1.15 -10.70 7.65
C ASP A 65 -2.18 -10.72 8.80
N LEU A 66 -1.71 -10.87 10.05
CA LEU A 66 -2.58 -10.80 11.22
C LEU A 66 -3.13 -9.39 11.45
N SER A 67 -2.31 -8.36 11.25
CA SER A 67 -2.76 -6.96 11.37
C SER A 67 -3.76 -6.58 10.28
N VAL A 68 -3.56 -7.06 9.05
CA VAL A 68 -4.52 -6.92 7.94
C VAL A 68 -5.83 -7.63 8.30
N GLY A 69 -5.75 -8.86 8.81
CA GLY A 69 -6.94 -9.60 9.28
C GLY A 69 -7.71 -8.82 10.35
N ALA A 70 -7.01 -8.30 11.36
CA ALA A 70 -7.61 -7.48 12.41
C ALA A 70 -8.25 -6.19 11.84
N PHE A 71 -7.56 -5.50 10.95
CA PHE A 71 -8.09 -4.32 10.26
C PHE A 71 -9.38 -4.63 9.50
N VAL A 72 -9.39 -5.71 8.73
CA VAL A 72 -10.54 -6.13 7.92
C VAL A 72 -11.72 -6.52 8.82
N VAL A 73 -11.48 -7.30 9.88
CA VAL A 73 -12.53 -7.72 10.82
C VAL A 73 -13.17 -6.51 11.51
N VAL A 74 -12.35 -5.59 12.05
CA VAL A 74 -12.85 -4.35 12.69
C VAL A 74 -13.63 -3.52 11.67
N GLY A 75 -13.08 -3.33 10.47
CA GLY A 75 -13.71 -2.53 9.43
C GLY A 75 -15.03 -3.12 8.94
N LEU A 76 -15.09 -4.44 8.69
CA LEU A 76 -16.32 -5.12 8.29
C LEU A 76 -17.37 -5.06 9.39
N ALA A 77 -17.00 -5.27 10.66
CA ALA A 77 -17.92 -5.14 11.77
C ALA A 77 -18.57 -3.74 11.82
N ILE A 78 -17.76 -2.68 11.61
CA ILE A 78 -18.26 -1.30 11.54
C ILE A 78 -19.17 -1.09 10.32
N ALA A 79 -18.78 -1.60 9.14
CA ALA A 79 -19.55 -1.46 7.90
C ALA A 79 -20.91 -2.18 7.99
N LEU A 80 -20.93 -3.39 8.53
CA LEU A 80 -22.15 -4.18 8.75
C LEU A 80 -23.07 -3.50 9.78
N ALA A 81 -22.54 -3.04 10.91
CA ALA A 81 -23.31 -2.31 11.91
C ALA A 81 -23.95 -1.03 11.34
N ARG A 82 -23.31 -0.39 10.34
CA ARG A 82 -23.84 0.78 9.64
C ARG A 82 -24.74 0.44 8.45
N ARG A 83 -24.88 -0.83 8.08
CA ARG A 83 -25.57 -1.30 6.86
C ARG A 83 -25.15 -0.51 5.60
N SER A 84 -23.85 -0.25 5.47
CA SER A 84 -23.30 0.67 4.46
C SER A 84 -22.39 0.01 3.45
N PHE A 85 -22.35 -1.32 3.38
CA PHE A 85 -21.45 -2.02 2.47
C PHE A 85 -21.83 -1.76 1.01
N ARG A 86 -20.88 -1.24 0.24
CA ARG A 86 -21.01 -0.96 -1.19
C ARG A 86 -19.73 -1.40 -1.92
N LEU A 87 -19.91 -2.05 -3.05
CA LEU A 87 -18.83 -2.36 -3.98
C LEU A 87 -18.83 -1.27 -5.06
N ASP A 88 -17.74 -0.52 -5.13
CA ASP A 88 -17.55 0.51 -6.15
C ASP A 88 -16.83 -0.05 -7.39
N ARG A 89 -16.62 0.83 -8.40
CA ARG A 89 -15.97 0.41 -9.67
C ARG A 89 -14.55 -0.10 -9.48
N VAL A 90 -13.75 0.49 -8.58
CA VAL A 90 -12.37 0.03 -8.32
C VAL A 90 -12.41 -1.35 -7.69
N GLY A 91 -13.25 -1.55 -6.67
CA GLY A 91 -13.43 -2.85 -6.03
C GLY A 91 -13.94 -3.92 -7.00
N PHE A 92 -14.90 -3.58 -7.88
CA PHE A 92 -15.40 -4.49 -8.91
C PHE A 92 -14.29 -4.91 -9.89
N ILE A 93 -13.53 -3.95 -10.44
CA ILE A 93 -12.44 -4.24 -11.38
C ILE A 93 -11.34 -5.07 -10.70
N ALA A 94 -11.01 -4.75 -9.45
CA ALA A 94 -10.02 -5.50 -8.69
C ALA A 94 -10.47 -6.95 -8.42
N LEU A 95 -11.74 -7.18 -8.09
CA LEU A 95 -12.30 -8.53 -7.96
C LEU A 95 -12.32 -9.27 -9.29
N SER A 96 -12.61 -8.58 -10.40
CA SER A 96 -12.54 -9.17 -11.76
C SER A 96 -11.10 -9.59 -12.10
N PHE A 97 -10.10 -8.76 -11.76
CA PHE A 97 -8.69 -9.13 -11.89
C PHE A 97 -8.34 -10.39 -11.09
N ALA A 98 -8.81 -10.48 -9.84
CA ALA A 98 -8.60 -11.67 -9.00
C ALA A 98 -9.29 -12.90 -9.59
N ALA A 99 -10.48 -12.75 -10.15
CA ALA A 99 -11.21 -13.86 -10.80
C ALA A 99 -10.45 -14.39 -12.03
N VAL A 100 -9.88 -13.49 -12.85
CA VAL A 100 -9.00 -13.89 -13.97
C VAL A 100 -7.77 -14.63 -13.45
N GLY A 101 -7.12 -14.12 -12.37
CA GLY A 101 -5.98 -14.79 -11.75
C GLY A 101 -6.30 -16.19 -11.22
N ALA A 102 -7.48 -16.37 -10.61
CA ALA A 102 -7.95 -17.66 -10.14
C ALA A 102 -8.24 -18.63 -11.30
N ALA A 103 -8.98 -18.17 -12.31
CA ALA A 103 -9.31 -18.97 -13.49
C ALA A 103 -8.04 -19.40 -14.24
N SER A 104 -7.07 -18.51 -14.36
CA SER A 104 -5.78 -18.81 -14.95
C SER A 104 -4.98 -19.82 -14.13
N ALA A 105 -4.96 -19.72 -12.80
CA ALA A 105 -4.29 -20.69 -11.93
C ALA A 105 -4.91 -22.09 -12.05
N LEU A 106 -6.24 -22.19 -12.10
CA LEU A 106 -6.97 -23.46 -12.32
C LEU A 106 -6.67 -24.05 -13.70
N SER A 107 -6.65 -23.23 -14.75
CA SER A 107 -6.28 -23.66 -16.11
C SER A 107 -4.84 -24.17 -16.15
N SER A 108 -3.91 -23.50 -15.50
CA SER A 108 -2.50 -23.94 -15.44
C SER A 108 -2.32 -25.19 -14.62
N ALA A 109 -3.13 -25.43 -13.58
CA ALA A 109 -3.10 -26.65 -12.81
C ALA A 109 -3.39 -27.88 -13.67
N THR A 110 -4.39 -27.77 -14.57
CA THR A 110 -4.71 -28.87 -15.50
C THR A 110 -3.70 -28.99 -16.64
N ARG A 111 -3.25 -27.88 -17.24
CA ARG A 111 -2.34 -27.86 -18.39
C ARG A 111 -0.93 -28.31 -18.03
N ALA A 112 -0.35 -27.72 -16.99
CA ALA A 112 1.03 -27.98 -16.57
C ALA A 112 1.14 -29.07 -15.48
N GLY A 113 0.05 -29.68 -15.07
CA GLY A 113 0.01 -30.73 -14.07
C GLY A 113 0.50 -30.26 -12.70
N LEU A 114 0.06 -29.07 -12.24
CA LEU A 114 0.39 -28.60 -10.89
C LEU A 114 -0.18 -29.55 -9.84
N THR A 115 0.58 -29.80 -8.80
CA THR A 115 0.10 -30.56 -7.65
C THR A 115 -0.98 -29.78 -6.89
N SER A 116 -1.82 -30.49 -6.13
CA SER A 116 -2.82 -29.84 -5.27
C SER A 116 -2.17 -28.86 -4.29
N PHE A 117 -0.99 -29.17 -3.78
CA PHE A 117 -0.25 -28.28 -2.87
C PHE A 117 0.18 -26.98 -3.57
N GLU A 118 0.75 -27.05 -4.77
CA GLU A 118 1.17 -25.86 -5.55
C GLU A 118 -0.03 -24.97 -5.92
N LEU A 119 -1.16 -25.57 -6.25
CA LEU A 119 -2.39 -24.83 -6.50
C LEU A 119 -2.89 -24.14 -5.23
N VAL A 120 -2.89 -24.84 -4.07
CA VAL A 120 -3.28 -24.24 -2.78
C VAL A 120 -2.35 -23.10 -2.41
N VAL A 121 -1.03 -23.23 -2.58
CA VAL A 121 -0.06 -22.13 -2.36
C VAL A 121 -0.39 -20.93 -3.25
N SER A 122 -0.64 -21.15 -4.53
CA SER A 122 -0.98 -20.10 -5.50
C SER A 122 -2.27 -19.36 -5.11
N LEU A 123 -3.31 -20.11 -4.76
CA LEU A 123 -4.59 -19.53 -4.31
C LEU A 123 -4.48 -18.86 -2.93
N ALA A 124 -3.59 -19.30 -2.05
CA ALA A 124 -3.32 -18.63 -0.78
C ALA A 124 -2.70 -17.23 -0.98
N TYR A 125 -1.80 -17.08 -1.95
CA TYR A 125 -1.28 -15.76 -2.34
C TYR A 125 -2.35 -14.87 -2.97
N LEU A 126 -3.26 -15.43 -3.76
CA LEU A 126 -4.42 -14.69 -4.27
C LEU A 126 -5.35 -14.27 -3.12
N GLY A 127 -5.60 -15.16 -2.15
CA GLY A 127 -6.36 -14.85 -0.93
C GLY A 127 -5.71 -13.72 -0.12
N ARG A 128 -4.37 -13.74 0.02
CA ARG A 128 -3.62 -12.65 0.64
C ARG A 128 -3.82 -11.33 -0.12
N TRP A 129 -3.72 -11.34 -1.44
CA TRP A 129 -3.97 -10.14 -2.26
C TRP A 129 -5.40 -9.61 -2.07
N LEU A 130 -6.39 -10.50 -1.99
CA LEU A 130 -7.79 -10.12 -1.69
C LEU A 130 -7.95 -9.55 -0.27
N ALA A 131 -7.20 -10.03 0.71
CA ALA A 131 -7.17 -9.45 2.05
C ALA A 131 -6.65 -8.01 2.03
N TYR A 132 -5.63 -7.71 1.22
CA TYR A 132 -5.16 -6.34 1.04
C TYR A 132 -6.16 -5.46 0.29
N LEU A 133 -6.85 -5.99 -0.73
CA LEU A 133 -7.95 -5.29 -1.37
C LEU A 133 -9.08 -4.97 -0.37
N ALA A 134 -9.32 -5.84 0.60
CA ALA A 134 -10.33 -5.61 1.63
C ALA A 134 -10.01 -4.37 2.50
N ILE A 135 -8.73 -3.96 2.64
CA ILE A 135 -8.36 -2.67 3.26
C ILE A 135 -9.05 -1.53 2.52
N TYR A 136 -8.94 -1.51 1.18
CA TYR A 136 -9.61 -0.51 0.35
C TYR A 136 -11.14 -0.53 0.55
N LEU A 137 -11.74 -1.72 0.52
CA LEU A 137 -13.19 -1.86 0.69
C LEU A 137 -13.66 -1.38 2.06
N VAL A 138 -12.89 -1.63 3.12
CA VAL A 138 -13.15 -1.09 4.46
C VAL A 138 -13.06 0.44 4.44
N MET A 139 -11.98 1.01 3.89
CA MET A 139 -11.80 2.46 3.82
C MET A 139 -12.96 3.15 3.11
N VAL A 140 -13.38 2.62 1.95
CA VAL A 140 -14.49 3.17 1.17
C VAL A 140 -15.83 3.14 1.92
N ASN A 141 -16.07 2.11 2.71
CA ASN A 141 -17.35 1.91 3.40
C ASN A 141 -17.43 2.55 4.78
N VAL A 142 -16.28 2.73 5.45
CA VAL A 142 -16.23 3.21 6.83
C VAL A 142 -15.82 4.68 6.92
N ILE A 143 -14.79 5.11 6.15
CA ILE A 143 -14.24 6.46 6.23
C ILE A 143 -15.14 7.47 5.53
N ARG A 144 -15.31 8.63 6.17
CA ARG A 144 -15.99 9.82 5.61
C ARG A 144 -14.98 10.95 5.47
N ALA A 145 -15.29 11.95 4.64
CA ALA A 145 -14.36 13.08 4.42
C ALA A 145 -13.92 13.78 5.72
N ARG A 146 -14.79 13.88 6.72
CA ARG A 146 -14.46 14.44 8.04
C ARG A 146 -13.42 13.63 8.83
N ASP A 147 -13.27 12.33 8.52
CA ASP A 147 -12.35 11.42 9.21
C ASP A 147 -10.98 11.38 8.51
N VAL A 148 -10.89 11.92 7.28
CA VAL A 148 -9.70 11.82 6.40
C VAL A 148 -8.47 12.41 7.05
N SER A 149 -8.54 13.65 7.58
CA SER A 149 -7.40 14.34 8.21
C SER A 149 -6.87 13.55 9.41
N ALA A 150 -7.75 12.92 10.18
CA ALA A 150 -7.36 12.14 11.34
C ALA A 150 -6.68 10.82 10.94
N VAL A 151 -7.21 10.13 9.91
CA VAL A 151 -6.62 8.88 9.39
C VAL A 151 -5.29 9.17 8.69
N TRP A 152 -5.24 10.22 7.87
CA TRP A 152 -4.00 10.67 7.24
C TRP A 152 -2.92 11.00 8.29
N GLY A 153 -3.26 11.82 9.29
CA GLY A 153 -2.33 12.18 10.35
C GLY A 153 -1.81 10.97 11.15
N THR A 154 -2.63 9.94 11.32
CA THR A 154 -2.20 8.68 11.95
C THR A 154 -1.20 7.94 11.06
N LEU A 155 -1.51 7.77 9.77
CA LEU A 155 -0.62 7.13 8.80
C LEU A 155 0.72 7.88 8.70
N GLU A 156 0.66 9.19 8.53
CA GLU A 156 1.83 10.08 8.43
C GLU A 156 2.71 9.98 9.68
N SER A 157 2.11 10.11 10.89
CA SER A 157 2.86 10.05 12.15
C SER A 157 3.53 8.69 12.37
N THR A 158 2.85 7.61 12.02
CA THR A 158 3.42 6.26 12.13
C THR A 158 4.59 6.07 11.16
N MET A 159 4.46 6.56 9.93
CA MET A 159 5.55 6.51 8.95
C MET A 159 6.74 7.41 9.34
N LEU A 160 6.48 8.55 9.96
CA LEU A 160 7.55 9.40 10.52
C LEU A 160 8.28 8.71 11.68
N ALA A 161 7.58 7.97 12.53
CA ALA A 161 8.20 7.18 13.59
C ALA A 161 9.10 6.07 12.99
N ILE A 162 8.63 5.37 11.96
CA ILE A 162 9.41 4.36 11.24
C ILE A 162 10.62 4.98 10.54
N ALA A 163 10.46 6.17 9.92
CA ALA A 163 11.56 6.91 9.31
C ALA A 163 12.60 7.33 10.36
N GLY A 164 12.16 7.87 11.49
CA GLY A 164 13.02 8.26 12.61
C GLY A 164 13.79 7.08 13.18
N PHE A 165 13.11 5.95 13.45
CA PHE A 165 13.79 4.72 13.86
C PHE A 165 14.80 4.25 12.81
N GLY A 166 14.45 4.30 11.52
CA GLY A 166 15.36 3.92 10.44
C GLY A 166 16.61 4.80 10.38
N ILE A 167 16.51 6.10 10.63
CA ILE A 167 17.67 7.00 10.73
C ILE A 167 18.55 6.61 11.91
N VAL A 168 17.94 6.38 13.09
CA VAL A 168 18.65 5.91 14.28
C VAL A 168 19.32 4.55 14.02
N GLN A 169 18.62 3.63 13.36
CA GLN A 169 19.14 2.32 12.99
C GLN A 169 20.41 2.42 12.14
N VAL A 170 20.42 3.29 11.13
CA VAL A 170 21.59 3.45 10.25
C VAL A 170 22.81 3.99 11.03
N ILE A 171 22.59 4.85 12.01
CA ILE A 171 23.67 5.49 12.78
C ILE A 171 24.20 4.57 13.88
N PHE A 172 23.31 3.95 14.65
CA PHE A 172 23.67 3.26 15.89
C PHE A 172 23.57 1.73 15.83
N LEU A 173 22.83 1.17 14.84
CA LEU A 173 22.59 -0.25 14.69
C LEU A 173 22.91 -0.72 13.25
N PRO A 174 24.15 -0.52 12.77
CA PRO A 174 24.54 -1.02 11.46
C PRO A 174 24.39 -2.56 11.44
N GLY A 175 23.91 -3.12 10.32
CA GLY A 175 23.65 -4.55 10.22
C GLY A 175 22.38 -5.04 10.93
N PHE A 176 21.46 -4.14 11.31
CA PHE A 176 20.22 -4.48 12.02
C PHE A 176 19.42 -5.62 11.34
N ALA A 177 19.30 -5.61 10.01
CA ALA A 177 18.63 -6.69 9.29
C ALA A 177 19.33 -8.05 9.51
N GLN A 178 20.66 -8.06 9.61
CA GLN A 178 21.44 -9.29 9.86
C GLN A 178 21.22 -9.85 11.27
N LEU A 179 20.99 -8.97 12.25
CA LEU A 179 20.65 -9.39 13.63
C LEU A 179 19.28 -10.08 13.68
N VAL A 180 18.30 -9.55 12.92
CA VAL A 180 16.92 -10.10 12.89
C VAL A 180 16.85 -11.38 12.08
N TYR A 181 17.57 -11.45 10.95
CA TYR A 181 17.59 -12.62 10.06
C TYR A 181 18.83 -13.49 10.27
N ALA A 182 19.30 -13.63 11.48
CA ALA A 182 20.47 -14.45 11.80
C ALA A 182 20.37 -15.86 11.19
N GLY A 183 21.37 -16.23 10.38
CA GLY A 183 21.43 -17.54 9.71
C GLY A 183 20.66 -17.69 8.39
N SER A 184 19.92 -16.68 7.95
CA SER A 184 19.19 -16.73 6.67
C SER A 184 19.90 -15.91 5.58
N ARG A 185 20.89 -16.52 4.92
CA ARG A 185 21.66 -15.90 3.82
C ARG A 185 20.83 -15.26 2.70
N PRO A 186 19.66 -15.79 2.28
CA PRO A 186 18.91 -15.20 1.16
C PRO A 186 18.43 -13.78 1.39
N TYR A 187 18.36 -13.31 2.64
CA TYR A 187 17.86 -11.98 2.98
C TYR A 187 18.97 -10.94 3.20
N LEU A 188 20.24 -11.34 3.11
CA LEU A 188 21.38 -10.46 3.37
C LEU A 188 22.01 -9.89 2.10
N ASP A 189 21.68 -10.43 0.93
CA ASP A 189 22.34 -10.09 -0.34
C ASP A 189 22.04 -8.65 -0.81
N TRP A 190 20.95 -8.02 -0.34
CA TRP A 190 20.62 -6.63 -0.70
C TRP A 190 21.30 -5.57 0.19
N ASP A 191 21.88 -5.93 1.32
CA ASP A 191 22.67 -5.05 2.18
C ASP A 191 23.84 -5.77 2.85
N PRO A 192 24.80 -6.31 2.08
CA PRO A 192 25.91 -7.09 2.61
C PRO A 192 26.79 -6.30 3.57
N GLN A 193 26.71 -4.96 3.54
CA GLN A 193 27.50 -4.08 4.39
C GLN A 193 26.73 -3.55 5.61
N GLY A 194 25.41 -3.85 5.72
CA GLY A 194 24.57 -3.39 6.83
C GLY A 194 24.44 -1.87 6.95
N ARG A 195 24.59 -1.13 5.85
CA ARG A 195 24.66 0.33 5.84
C ARG A 195 23.44 1.03 5.29
N ARG A 196 22.48 0.28 4.80
CA ARG A 196 21.23 0.82 4.27
C ARG A 196 20.20 1.00 5.38
N LEU A 197 19.32 1.99 5.21
CA LEU A 197 18.15 2.10 6.05
C LEU A 197 17.16 1.00 5.67
N VAL A 198 16.85 0.14 6.61
CA VAL A 198 15.85 -0.92 6.47
C VAL A 198 14.70 -0.72 7.46
N SER A 199 14.93 -0.04 8.57
CA SER A 199 13.97 0.18 9.66
C SER A 199 13.32 -1.14 10.12
N THR A 200 12.07 -1.09 10.58
CA THR A 200 11.28 -2.27 10.93
C THR A 200 10.85 -3.10 9.72
N ILE A 201 10.93 -2.53 8.53
CA ILE A 201 10.53 -3.19 7.26
C ILE A 201 11.55 -4.25 6.85
N LEU A 202 12.80 -4.13 7.29
CA LEU A 202 13.92 -5.05 7.04
C LEU A 202 14.25 -5.27 5.55
N ASP A 203 13.72 -4.41 4.67
CA ASP A 203 14.01 -4.37 3.25
C ASP A 203 14.13 -2.90 2.80
N PRO A 204 15.30 -2.47 2.30
CA PRO A 204 15.52 -1.06 1.97
C PRO A 204 14.73 -0.59 0.74
N ASN A 205 14.41 -1.47 -0.20
CA ASN A 205 13.66 -1.08 -1.39
C ASN A 205 12.17 -0.91 -1.04
N ILE A 206 11.64 -1.79 -0.19
CA ILE A 206 10.26 -1.71 0.28
C ILE A 206 10.10 -0.51 1.22
N ALA A 207 11.02 -0.32 2.17
CA ALA A 207 11.04 0.87 3.04
C ALA A 207 11.09 2.16 2.20
N GLY A 208 11.94 2.17 1.16
CA GLY A 208 12.03 3.29 0.22
C GLY A 208 10.72 3.57 -0.52
N ALA A 209 10.01 2.54 -1.00
CA ALA A 209 8.72 2.71 -1.66
C ALA A 209 7.63 3.27 -0.73
N MET A 210 7.61 2.82 0.53
CA MET A 210 6.67 3.32 1.54
C MET A 210 6.95 4.79 1.90
N LEU A 211 8.22 5.12 2.22
CA LEU A 211 8.65 6.48 2.53
C LEU A 211 8.39 7.44 1.38
N MET A 212 8.72 7.03 0.15
CA MET A 212 8.46 7.78 -1.07
C MET A 212 6.97 8.11 -1.23
N SER A 213 6.09 7.16 -0.96
CA SER A 213 4.65 7.35 -1.11
C SER A 213 4.11 8.42 -0.17
N ILE A 214 4.50 8.39 1.10
CA ILE A 214 4.09 9.39 2.09
C ILE A 214 4.71 10.76 1.79
N LEU A 215 6.00 10.79 1.42
CA LEU A 215 6.69 12.01 1.02
C LEU A 215 5.99 12.71 -0.15
N LEU A 216 5.55 11.95 -1.16
CA LEU A 216 4.84 12.51 -2.32
C LEU A 216 3.50 13.14 -1.93
N VAL A 217 2.78 12.56 -0.96
CA VAL A 217 1.55 13.18 -0.44
C VAL A 217 1.85 14.47 0.29
N GLU A 218 2.88 14.53 1.14
CA GLU A 218 3.29 15.77 1.82
C GLU A 218 3.74 16.86 0.83
N LEU A 219 4.54 16.50 -0.19
CA LEU A 219 4.98 17.43 -1.23
C LEU A 219 3.78 17.97 -2.03
N ALA A 220 2.80 17.13 -2.34
CA ALA A 220 1.56 17.57 -2.98
C ALA A 220 0.75 18.51 -2.09
N GLN A 221 0.63 18.22 -0.79
CA GLN A 221 -0.03 19.11 0.18
C GLN A 221 0.67 20.47 0.28
N ILE A 222 2.01 20.50 0.33
CA ILE A 222 2.79 21.73 0.32
C ILE A 222 2.53 22.52 -0.97
N SER A 223 2.47 21.82 -2.12
CA SER A 223 2.26 22.43 -3.42
C SER A 223 0.93 23.18 -3.49
N VAL A 224 -0.15 22.58 -3.00
CA VAL A 224 -1.49 23.20 -3.00
C VAL A 224 -1.72 24.19 -1.84
N GLY A 225 -0.71 24.44 -1.01
CA GLY A 225 -0.76 25.42 0.08
C GLY A 225 -1.35 24.90 1.38
N ALA A 226 -1.47 23.59 1.58
CA ALA A 226 -1.84 23.00 2.86
C ALA A 226 -0.75 23.25 3.92
N ARG A 227 -1.14 23.21 5.18
CA ARG A 227 -0.23 23.41 6.32
C ARG A 227 0.46 22.10 6.65
N VAL A 228 1.70 21.94 6.18
CA VAL A 228 2.59 20.82 6.53
C VAL A 228 3.79 21.36 7.29
N ALA A 229 4.14 20.77 8.41
CA ALA A 229 5.32 21.13 9.17
C ALA A 229 6.57 20.77 8.36
N ARG A 230 7.47 21.74 8.13
CA ARG A 230 8.61 21.62 7.20
C ARG A 230 9.59 20.51 7.53
N TRP A 231 9.68 20.11 8.80
CA TRP A 231 10.56 19.04 9.24
C TRP A 231 10.09 17.65 8.77
N LYS A 232 8.79 17.44 8.57
CA LYS A 232 8.23 16.14 8.18
C LYS A 232 8.76 15.63 6.84
N PRO A 233 8.60 16.37 5.72
CA PRO A 233 9.16 15.93 4.44
C PRO A 233 10.68 15.83 4.46
N LEU A 234 11.38 16.59 5.31
CA LEU A 234 12.83 16.48 5.45
C LEU A 234 13.23 15.16 6.12
N VAL A 235 12.53 14.75 7.18
CA VAL A 235 12.77 13.45 7.83
C VAL A 235 12.49 12.29 6.86
N LEU A 236 11.35 12.33 6.15
CA LEU A 236 11.01 11.30 5.17
C LEU A 236 12.02 11.26 4.01
N PHE A 237 12.43 12.40 3.50
CA PHE A 237 13.43 12.48 2.44
C PHE A 237 14.80 11.97 2.90
N THR A 238 15.26 12.36 4.09
CA THR A 238 16.52 11.87 4.67
C THR A 238 16.48 10.35 4.83
N ALA A 239 15.39 9.82 5.40
CA ALA A 239 15.21 8.37 5.53
C ALA A 239 15.22 7.67 4.17
N LEU A 240 14.51 8.23 3.17
CA LEU A 240 14.47 7.71 1.81
C LEU A 240 15.87 7.66 1.17
N VAL A 241 16.65 8.73 1.27
CA VAL A 241 18.05 8.76 0.77
C VAL A 241 18.90 7.69 1.44
N LEU A 242 18.75 7.51 2.75
CA LEU A 242 19.49 6.49 3.50
C LEU A 242 19.12 5.05 3.14
N THR A 243 17.96 4.80 2.50
CA THR A 243 17.65 3.48 1.94
C THR A 243 18.58 3.11 0.79
N LEU A 244 19.19 4.07 0.10
CA LEU A 244 20.00 3.90 -1.09
C LEU A 244 19.27 3.13 -2.21
N SER A 245 17.94 3.24 -2.27
CA SER A 245 17.09 2.57 -3.25
C SER A 245 17.02 3.38 -4.55
N ARG A 246 17.68 2.89 -5.59
CA ARG A 246 17.66 3.51 -6.94
C ARG A 246 16.24 3.55 -7.52
N SER A 247 15.49 2.47 -7.36
CA SER A 247 14.11 2.38 -7.83
C SER A 247 13.18 3.38 -7.15
N SER A 248 13.36 3.59 -5.83
CA SER A 248 12.59 4.60 -5.09
C SER A 248 12.97 6.03 -5.52
N ALA A 249 14.25 6.28 -5.83
CA ALA A 249 14.67 7.58 -6.37
C ALA A 249 14.03 7.88 -7.73
N ILE A 250 14.01 6.91 -8.65
CA ILE A 250 13.32 7.04 -9.94
C ILE A 250 11.83 7.27 -9.73
N GLY A 251 11.19 6.49 -8.86
CA GLY A 251 9.79 6.65 -8.52
C GLY A 251 9.48 8.04 -7.97
N LEU A 252 10.33 8.56 -7.05
CA LEU A 252 10.19 9.91 -6.48
C LEU A 252 10.23 10.98 -7.58
N VAL A 253 11.19 10.91 -8.50
CA VAL A 253 11.32 11.88 -9.60
C VAL A 253 10.05 11.86 -10.47
N LEU A 254 9.54 10.69 -10.84
CA LEU A 254 8.32 10.56 -11.64
C LEU A 254 7.08 11.03 -10.86
N GLY A 255 6.99 10.73 -9.57
CA GLY A 255 5.92 11.22 -8.71
C GLY A 255 5.94 12.75 -8.56
N ILE A 256 7.10 13.36 -8.40
CA ILE A 256 7.26 14.84 -8.43
C ILE A 256 6.85 15.37 -9.79
N GLY A 257 7.21 14.69 -10.89
CA GLY A 257 6.77 15.03 -12.24
C GLY A 257 5.24 15.11 -12.36
N VAL A 258 4.51 14.18 -11.74
CA VAL A 258 3.04 14.22 -11.68
C VAL A 258 2.55 15.46 -10.91
N ILE A 259 3.13 15.77 -9.74
CA ILE A 259 2.75 16.95 -8.96
C ILE A 259 2.95 18.22 -9.78
N VAL A 260 4.09 18.32 -10.45
CA VAL A 260 4.43 19.47 -11.31
C VAL A 260 3.49 19.57 -12.51
N ALA A 261 3.17 18.46 -13.17
CA ALA A 261 2.25 18.44 -14.31
C ALA A 261 0.82 18.85 -13.94
N VAL A 262 0.38 18.52 -12.71
CA VAL A 262 -0.98 18.83 -12.24
C VAL A 262 -1.09 20.23 -11.68
N TYR A 263 -0.08 20.72 -10.97
CA TYR A 263 -0.16 21.95 -10.19
C TYR A 263 0.87 23.02 -10.58
N GLY A 264 1.92 22.67 -11.29
CA GLY A 264 3.07 23.54 -11.58
C GLY A 264 4.14 23.46 -10.49
N ILE A 265 5.13 24.36 -10.55
CA ILE A 265 6.26 24.41 -9.60
C ILE A 265 6.04 25.56 -8.60
N PRO A 266 5.48 25.31 -7.42
CA PRO A 266 5.30 26.35 -6.43
C PRO A 266 6.64 26.71 -5.76
N LYS A 267 6.84 28.01 -5.43
CA LYS A 267 8.03 28.49 -4.72
C LYS A 267 8.33 27.74 -3.40
N ARG A 268 7.28 27.19 -2.75
CA ARG A 268 7.41 26.39 -1.54
C ARG A 268 8.11 25.06 -1.81
N LEU A 269 7.78 24.41 -2.93
CA LEU A 269 8.40 23.16 -3.34
C LEU A 269 9.88 23.36 -3.71
N LEU A 270 10.24 24.48 -4.36
CA LEU A 270 11.64 24.83 -4.65
C LEU A 270 12.47 24.95 -3.37
N ARG A 271 11.92 25.53 -2.28
CA ARG A 271 12.62 25.61 -1.00
C ARG A 271 12.85 24.24 -0.36
N VAL A 272 11.85 23.37 -0.39
CA VAL A 272 12.01 21.99 0.10
C VAL A 272 13.03 21.24 -0.75
N ALA A 273 12.96 21.39 -2.07
CA ALA A 273 13.92 20.78 -3.00
C ALA A 273 15.35 21.27 -2.76
N ALA A 274 15.57 22.57 -2.48
CA ALA A 274 16.89 23.09 -2.16
C ALA A 274 17.48 22.45 -0.88
N VAL A 275 16.69 22.34 0.19
CA VAL A 275 17.14 21.68 1.41
C VAL A 275 17.37 20.19 1.18
N ALA A 276 16.48 19.53 0.44
CA ALA A 276 16.64 18.12 0.07
C ALA A 276 17.92 17.89 -0.76
N PHE A 277 18.24 18.81 -1.69
CA PHE A 277 19.48 18.76 -2.45
C PHE A 277 20.73 18.89 -1.54
N LEU A 278 20.72 19.80 -0.57
CA LEU A 278 21.81 19.92 0.40
C LEU A 278 21.98 18.65 1.25
N LEU A 279 20.87 18.03 1.67
CA LEU A 279 20.92 16.75 2.39
C LEU A 279 21.45 15.62 1.51
N ALA A 280 21.05 15.57 0.24
CA ALA A 280 21.57 14.59 -0.72
C ALA A 280 23.08 14.79 -0.97
N LEU A 281 23.53 16.05 -1.04
CA LEU A 281 24.95 16.39 -1.16
C LEU A 281 25.74 15.96 0.10
N ALA A 282 25.20 16.16 1.29
CA ALA A 282 25.80 15.66 2.53
C ALA A 282 25.86 14.13 2.60
N ALA A 283 24.90 13.43 2.00
CA ALA A 283 24.89 11.98 1.89
C ALA A 283 25.80 11.45 0.75
N LEU A 284 26.31 12.32 -0.14
CA LEU A 284 27.07 11.94 -1.32
C LEU A 284 28.29 11.03 -1.03
N PRO A 285 29.13 11.28 0.01
CA PRO A 285 30.24 10.38 0.33
C PRO A 285 29.75 8.94 0.61
N ARG A 286 28.62 8.81 1.29
CA ARG A 286 28.02 7.50 1.60
C ARG A 286 27.47 6.83 0.35
N LEU A 287 26.85 7.60 -0.54
CA LEU A 287 26.38 7.14 -1.85
C LEU A 287 27.53 6.66 -2.73
N ILE A 288 28.65 7.39 -2.75
CA ILE A 288 29.86 7.02 -3.50
C ILE A 288 30.47 5.74 -2.94
N THR A 289 30.62 5.63 -1.60
CA THR A 289 31.15 4.43 -0.96
C THR A 289 30.26 3.21 -1.25
N PHE A 290 28.93 3.41 -1.19
CA PHE A 290 27.98 2.36 -1.54
C PHE A 290 28.11 1.97 -3.02
N ALA A 291 28.15 2.92 -3.95
CA ALA A 291 28.33 2.64 -5.38
C ALA A 291 29.65 1.92 -5.66
N ALA A 292 30.73 2.35 -5.01
CA ALA A 292 32.04 1.72 -5.14
C ALA A 292 32.08 0.27 -4.62
N SER A 293 31.27 -0.05 -3.59
CA SER A 293 31.19 -1.41 -3.02
C SER A 293 30.48 -2.42 -3.92
N TYR A 294 29.65 -1.96 -4.86
CA TYR A 294 28.98 -2.80 -5.86
C TYR A 294 29.77 -2.94 -7.18
N GLY A 295 31.03 -2.45 -7.24
CA GLY A 295 31.83 -2.51 -8.44
C GLY A 295 31.51 -1.39 -9.45
N LYS A 296 32.08 -1.47 -10.66
CA LYS A 296 32.01 -0.44 -11.68
C LYS A 296 30.57 0.01 -11.96
N PHE A 297 30.35 1.30 -12.15
CA PHE A 297 29.11 1.85 -12.71
C PHE A 297 28.81 1.13 -14.02
N GLY A 298 27.91 0.14 -13.97
CA GLY A 298 27.56 -0.73 -15.09
C GLY A 298 26.47 -1.71 -14.69
N LEU A 299 26.21 -2.68 -15.54
CA LEU A 299 25.30 -3.77 -15.26
C LEU A 299 25.92 -4.64 -14.14
N ASP A 300 25.53 -4.38 -12.89
CA ASP A 300 25.90 -5.24 -11.78
C ASP A 300 25.20 -6.61 -11.90
N ALA A 301 25.66 -7.60 -11.16
CA ALA A 301 25.08 -8.95 -11.18
C ALA A 301 23.57 -8.95 -10.94
N SER A 302 23.08 -8.02 -10.14
CA SER A 302 21.65 -7.81 -9.85
C SER A 302 20.90 -7.29 -11.08
N ALA A 303 21.49 -6.36 -11.86
CA ALA A 303 20.88 -5.86 -13.09
C ALA A 303 20.84 -6.93 -14.19
N LEU A 304 21.90 -7.71 -14.34
CA LEU A 304 21.95 -8.83 -15.29
C LEU A 304 20.93 -9.92 -14.94
N ALA A 305 20.80 -10.27 -13.64
CA ALA A 305 19.79 -11.21 -13.18
C ALA A 305 18.36 -10.74 -13.49
N ARG A 306 18.07 -9.44 -13.33
CA ARG A 306 16.76 -8.86 -13.71
C ARG A 306 16.51 -8.91 -15.21
N LEU A 307 17.50 -8.61 -16.04
CA LEU A 307 17.36 -8.72 -17.50
C LEU A 307 17.04 -10.15 -17.93
N ALA A 308 17.72 -11.14 -17.33
CA ALA A 308 17.43 -12.56 -17.58
C ALA A 308 16.00 -12.92 -17.11
N ALA A 309 15.58 -12.47 -15.92
CA ALA A 309 14.24 -12.68 -15.39
C ALA A 309 13.15 -12.03 -16.27
N TRP A 310 13.40 -10.81 -16.78
CA TRP A 310 12.48 -10.16 -17.74
C TRP A 310 12.39 -10.93 -19.06
N GLY A 311 13.53 -11.40 -19.60
CA GLY A 311 13.54 -12.20 -20.81
C GLY A 311 12.69 -13.46 -20.67
N MET A 312 12.82 -14.19 -19.56
CA MET A 312 11.99 -15.35 -19.25
C MET A 312 10.51 -14.97 -19.09
N ALA A 313 10.21 -13.89 -18.37
CA ALA A 313 8.84 -13.46 -18.16
C ALA A 313 8.14 -13.05 -19.47
N VAL A 314 8.85 -12.34 -20.37
CA VAL A 314 8.34 -11.99 -21.71
C VAL A 314 8.06 -13.25 -22.54
N ARG A 315 8.94 -14.25 -22.46
CA ARG A 315 8.74 -15.53 -23.16
C ARG A 315 7.50 -16.25 -22.64
N VAL A 316 7.37 -16.40 -21.32
CA VAL A 316 6.19 -17.03 -20.69
C VAL A 316 4.91 -16.28 -21.05
N PHE A 317 4.94 -14.94 -21.07
CA PHE A 317 3.80 -14.12 -21.49
C PHE A 317 3.45 -14.34 -22.97
N ALA A 318 4.44 -14.42 -23.85
CA ALA A 318 4.22 -14.66 -25.28
C ALA A 318 3.59 -16.04 -25.55
N ASP A 319 3.96 -17.05 -24.76
CA ASP A 319 3.39 -18.40 -24.87
C ASP A 319 1.98 -18.50 -24.25
N HIS A 320 1.64 -17.61 -23.29
CA HIS A 320 0.34 -17.58 -22.57
C HIS A 320 -0.31 -16.19 -22.56
N PRO A 321 -0.61 -15.57 -23.71
CA PRO A 321 -0.91 -14.13 -23.78
C PRO A 321 -2.28 -13.76 -23.23
N TRP A 322 -3.29 -14.63 -23.28
CA TRP A 322 -4.68 -14.24 -23.01
C TRP A 322 -5.02 -14.12 -21.53
N ILE A 323 -4.81 -15.20 -20.76
CA ILE A 323 -5.12 -15.26 -19.33
C ILE A 323 -3.88 -15.52 -18.47
N GLY A 324 -2.70 -15.62 -19.09
CA GLY A 324 -1.45 -15.88 -18.39
C GLY A 324 -1.33 -17.31 -17.84
N VAL A 325 -0.43 -17.45 -16.87
CA VAL A 325 -0.13 -18.75 -16.24
C VAL A 325 -0.75 -18.92 -14.85
N GLY A 326 -1.45 -17.91 -14.34
CA GLY A 326 -2.14 -17.96 -13.05
C GLY A 326 -1.45 -17.18 -11.94
N PHE A 327 -2.26 -16.78 -10.96
CA PHE A 327 -1.76 -15.98 -9.84
C PHE A 327 -0.72 -16.77 -9.04
N ASN A 328 0.50 -16.24 -8.95
CA ASN A 328 1.63 -16.82 -8.22
C ASN A 328 2.04 -18.24 -8.65
N THR A 329 1.70 -18.68 -9.88
CA THR A 329 2.11 -19.98 -10.42
C THR A 329 3.40 -19.91 -11.22
N TYR A 330 3.89 -18.72 -11.54
CA TYR A 330 5.01 -18.47 -12.46
C TYR A 330 6.24 -19.35 -12.20
N GLY A 331 6.69 -19.45 -10.94
CA GLY A 331 7.85 -20.27 -10.58
C GLY A 331 7.67 -21.76 -10.92
N PHE A 332 6.47 -22.31 -10.68
CA PHE A 332 6.15 -23.70 -11.01
C PHE A 332 6.12 -23.95 -12.52
N ILE A 333 5.56 -22.99 -13.27
CA ILE A 333 5.48 -23.06 -14.73
C ILE A 333 6.87 -22.97 -15.37
N VAL A 334 7.69 -22.04 -14.91
CA VAL A 334 9.06 -21.88 -15.42
C VAL A 334 9.91 -23.15 -15.19
N GLU A 335 9.75 -23.80 -14.04
CA GLU A 335 10.42 -25.06 -13.75
C GLU A 335 9.94 -26.19 -14.68
N ARG A 336 8.64 -26.34 -14.89
CA ARG A 336 8.06 -27.47 -15.64
C ARG A 336 8.08 -27.31 -17.15
N GLU A 337 7.74 -26.13 -17.64
CA GLU A 337 7.61 -25.90 -19.08
C GLU A 337 8.93 -25.41 -19.71
N TYR A 338 9.82 -24.79 -18.92
CA TYR A 338 11.08 -24.22 -19.44
C TYR A 338 12.33 -24.87 -18.84
N GLY A 339 12.18 -25.80 -17.91
CA GLY A 339 13.31 -26.56 -17.33
C GLY A 339 14.26 -25.71 -16.48
N VAL A 340 13.83 -24.54 -16.00
CA VAL A 340 14.66 -23.68 -15.15
C VAL A 340 14.35 -23.97 -13.68
N PRO A 341 15.29 -24.54 -12.92
CA PRO A 341 15.06 -24.88 -11.52
C PRO A 341 14.69 -23.66 -10.68
N ARG A 342 13.81 -23.81 -9.70
CA ARG A 342 13.47 -22.78 -8.70
C ARG A 342 14.60 -22.59 -7.68
N LEU A 343 15.75 -22.14 -8.15
CA LEU A 343 16.92 -21.86 -7.32
C LEU A 343 16.84 -20.40 -6.83
N GLY A 344 16.46 -20.22 -5.57
CA GLY A 344 16.42 -18.92 -4.90
C GLY A 344 15.18 -18.08 -5.22
N VAL A 345 15.13 -16.89 -4.63
CA VAL A 345 13.99 -15.97 -4.69
C VAL A 345 13.71 -15.42 -6.10
N ALA A 346 14.75 -15.36 -6.96
CA ALA A 346 14.66 -14.77 -8.30
C ALA A 346 13.71 -15.52 -9.25
N ASN A 347 13.52 -16.81 -9.05
CA ASN A 347 12.70 -17.64 -9.94
C ASN A 347 11.26 -17.85 -9.44
N TYR A 348 10.89 -17.28 -8.27
CA TYR A 348 9.52 -17.37 -7.75
C TYR A 348 8.56 -16.35 -8.36
N SER A 349 9.08 -15.23 -8.85
CA SER A 349 8.29 -14.19 -9.52
C SER A 349 9.09 -13.52 -10.62
N ALA A 350 8.41 -13.07 -11.69
CA ALA A 350 9.02 -12.16 -12.63
C ALA A 350 9.30 -10.83 -11.91
N ASP A 351 10.52 -10.29 -12.04
CA ASP A 351 10.79 -8.93 -11.63
C ASP A 351 10.00 -7.96 -12.53
N GLY A 352 9.39 -6.94 -11.90
CA GLY A 352 8.56 -5.98 -12.62
C GLY A 352 7.05 -6.23 -12.47
N GLY A 353 6.39 -5.43 -11.60
CA GLY A 353 5.00 -5.68 -11.21
C GLY A 353 3.98 -5.67 -12.35
N LEU A 354 4.15 -4.81 -13.37
CA LEU A 354 3.27 -4.82 -14.54
C LEU A 354 3.51 -6.03 -15.43
N LEU A 355 4.77 -6.40 -15.63
CA LEU A 355 5.13 -7.62 -16.37
C LEU A 355 4.65 -8.86 -15.62
N PHE A 356 4.81 -8.88 -14.30
CA PHE A 356 4.31 -9.95 -13.44
C PHE A 356 2.78 -10.08 -13.52
N ALA A 357 2.05 -8.94 -13.51
CA ALA A 357 0.60 -8.96 -13.74
C ALA A 357 0.24 -9.55 -15.11
N ALA A 358 0.97 -9.15 -16.17
CA ALA A 358 0.77 -9.68 -17.51
C ALA A 358 1.02 -11.20 -17.58
N VAL A 359 2.09 -11.66 -16.96
CA VAL A 359 2.42 -13.10 -16.92
C VAL A 359 1.37 -13.89 -16.15
N MET A 360 0.92 -13.37 -14.99
CA MET A 360 -0.06 -14.06 -14.15
C MET A 360 -1.46 -14.11 -14.77
N THR A 361 -1.89 -13.06 -15.46
CA THR A 361 -3.30 -12.86 -15.82
C THR A 361 -3.51 -12.51 -17.29
N GLY A 362 -2.44 -12.55 -18.10
CA GLY A 362 -2.48 -12.25 -19.52
C GLY A 362 -2.88 -10.81 -19.83
N VAL A 363 -3.18 -10.57 -21.10
CA VAL A 363 -3.68 -9.26 -21.60
C VAL A 363 -4.97 -8.86 -20.91
N ILE A 364 -5.86 -9.82 -20.60
CA ILE A 364 -7.16 -9.55 -19.96
C ILE A 364 -6.95 -8.95 -18.57
N GLY A 365 -6.14 -9.60 -17.73
CA GLY A 365 -5.89 -9.08 -16.39
C GLY A 365 -5.05 -7.79 -16.40
N LEU A 366 -4.07 -7.67 -17.29
CA LEU A 366 -3.32 -6.43 -17.47
C LEU A 366 -4.24 -5.26 -17.85
N ALA A 367 -5.17 -5.48 -18.78
CA ALA A 367 -6.16 -4.48 -19.17
C ALA A 367 -7.06 -4.07 -18.00
N LEU A 368 -7.49 -5.01 -17.16
CA LEU A 368 -8.25 -4.72 -15.94
C LEU A 368 -7.41 -3.89 -14.95
N LEU A 369 -6.14 -4.23 -14.76
CA LEU A 369 -5.25 -3.49 -13.86
C LEU A 369 -5.04 -2.04 -14.36
N LEU A 370 -4.80 -1.86 -15.66
CA LEU A 370 -4.66 -0.53 -16.26
C LEU A 370 -5.97 0.26 -16.19
N TRP A 371 -7.11 -0.38 -16.41
CA TRP A 371 -8.42 0.25 -16.24
C TRP A 371 -8.67 0.68 -14.79
N MET A 372 -8.28 -0.13 -13.83
CA MET A 372 -8.34 0.25 -12.41
C MET A 372 -7.54 1.54 -12.15
N PHE A 373 -6.31 1.65 -12.68
CA PHE A 373 -5.51 2.87 -12.55
C PHE A 373 -6.18 4.09 -13.21
N ILE A 374 -6.84 3.91 -14.37
CA ILE A 374 -7.61 4.98 -15.02
C ILE A 374 -8.78 5.43 -14.13
N VAL A 375 -9.49 4.50 -13.50
CA VAL A 375 -10.60 4.84 -12.59
C VAL A 375 -10.08 5.59 -11.36
N ILE A 376 -8.97 5.16 -10.78
CA ILE A 376 -8.33 5.84 -9.65
C ILE A 376 -7.87 7.25 -10.07
N TYR A 377 -7.21 7.39 -11.23
CA TYR A 377 -6.85 8.70 -11.80
C TYR A 377 -8.06 9.63 -11.89
N ARG A 378 -9.17 9.16 -12.48
CA ARG A 378 -10.40 9.96 -12.60
C ARG A 378 -10.95 10.38 -11.24
N ARG A 379 -10.84 9.56 -10.21
CA ARG A 379 -11.23 9.91 -8.84
C ARG A 379 -10.33 10.99 -8.25
N CYS A 380 -9.02 10.83 -8.36
CA CYS A 380 -8.07 11.86 -7.97
C CYS A 380 -8.37 13.18 -8.69
N ALA A 381 -8.58 13.13 -10.02
CA ALA A 381 -8.89 14.29 -10.85
C ALA A 381 -10.20 15.01 -10.40
N ALA A 382 -11.20 14.26 -10.01
CA ALA A 382 -12.45 14.83 -9.51
C ALA A 382 -12.24 15.65 -8.24
N VAL A 383 -11.32 15.23 -7.36
CA VAL A 383 -11.01 15.94 -6.11
C VAL A 383 -10.18 17.19 -6.35
N TRP A 384 -9.05 17.09 -7.06
CA TRP A 384 -8.16 18.26 -7.20
C TRP A 384 -8.77 19.40 -8.04
N ARG A 385 -9.68 19.06 -8.97
CA ARG A 385 -10.44 20.05 -9.77
C ARG A 385 -11.63 20.63 -9.02
N ALA A 386 -11.98 20.10 -7.85
CA ALA A 386 -13.12 20.58 -7.09
C ALA A 386 -12.75 21.82 -6.27
N LYS A 387 -13.39 22.95 -6.56
CA LYS A 387 -13.18 24.21 -5.82
C LYS A 387 -13.57 24.10 -4.34
N VAL A 388 -14.54 23.25 -4.02
CA VAL A 388 -15.04 22.99 -2.65
C VAL A 388 -14.12 22.11 -1.81
N ALA A 389 -13.16 21.40 -2.41
CA ALA A 389 -12.20 20.57 -1.68
C ALA A 389 -11.15 21.45 -0.98
N SER A 390 -10.85 21.13 0.28
CA SER A 390 -9.79 21.81 1.03
C SER A 390 -8.41 21.62 0.38
N ALA A 391 -7.44 22.46 0.71
CA ALA A 391 -6.07 22.29 0.24
C ALA A 391 -5.48 20.93 0.66
N GLU A 392 -5.73 20.48 1.89
CA GLU A 392 -5.33 19.18 2.38
C GLU A 392 -5.91 18.05 1.53
N HIS A 393 -7.22 18.06 1.28
CA HIS A 393 -7.90 17.05 0.47
C HIS A 393 -7.37 17.01 -0.97
N ARG A 394 -7.15 18.18 -1.58
CA ARG A 394 -6.54 18.24 -2.93
C ARG A 394 -5.12 17.70 -2.92
N GLY A 395 -4.33 18.02 -1.89
CA GLY A 395 -2.98 17.51 -1.71
C GLY A 395 -2.93 16.00 -1.57
N ILE A 396 -3.83 15.41 -0.76
CA ILE A 396 -3.96 13.95 -0.62
C ILE A 396 -4.28 13.31 -1.99
N ALA A 397 -5.23 13.86 -2.75
CA ALA A 397 -5.60 13.29 -4.04
C ALA A 397 -4.47 13.37 -5.08
N ILE A 398 -3.77 14.50 -5.19
CA ILE A 398 -2.62 14.66 -6.09
C ILE A 398 -1.49 13.74 -5.64
N GLY A 399 -1.20 13.70 -4.34
CA GLY A 399 -0.17 12.86 -3.75
C GLY A 399 -0.46 11.37 -3.92
N THR A 400 -1.73 10.95 -3.81
CA THR A 400 -2.14 9.57 -4.09
C THR A 400 -1.84 9.19 -5.55
N LEU A 401 -2.19 10.07 -6.50
CA LEU A 401 -1.87 9.82 -7.91
C LEU A 401 -0.35 9.76 -8.14
N ALA A 402 0.40 10.70 -7.57
CA ALA A 402 1.85 10.73 -7.65
C ALA A 402 2.48 9.45 -7.05
N SER A 403 1.95 8.98 -5.92
CA SER A 403 2.40 7.73 -5.27
C SER A 403 2.12 6.50 -6.13
N ILE A 404 0.95 6.41 -6.78
CA ILE A 404 0.61 5.29 -7.67
C ILE A 404 1.56 5.24 -8.87
N VAL A 405 1.81 6.38 -9.51
CA VAL A 405 2.77 6.46 -10.63
C VAL A 405 4.18 6.10 -10.16
N ALA A 406 4.58 6.58 -9.00
CA ALA A 406 5.88 6.28 -8.41
C ALA A 406 6.03 4.79 -8.04
N ILE A 407 5.00 4.18 -7.44
CA ILE A 407 4.97 2.74 -7.14
C ILE A 407 4.99 1.92 -8.44
N ALA A 408 4.26 2.31 -9.48
CA ALA A 408 4.29 1.64 -10.77
C ALA A 408 5.69 1.69 -11.40
N ALA A 409 6.37 2.83 -11.34
CA ALA A 409 7.74 2.98 -11.81
C ALA A 409 8.75 2.18 -10.97
N HIS A 410 8.62 2.24 -9.63
CA HIS A 410 9.40 1.42 -8.72
C HIS A 410 9.19 -0.08 -8.99
N SER A 411 7.98 -0.43 -9.37
CA SER A 411 7.55 -1.80 -9.64
C SER A 411 8.15 -2.37 -10.93
N VAL A 412 8.80 -1.58 -11.75
CA VAL A 412 9.60 -2.08 -12.89
C VAL A 412 10.80 -2.89 -12.40
N PHE A 413 11.35 -2.53 -11.24
CA PHE A 413 12.56 -3.14 -10.67
C PHE A 413 12.28 -4.08 -9.48
N VAL A 414 11.16 -3.88 -8.80
CA VAL A 414 10.74 -4.64 -7.61
C VAL A 414 9.23 -4.81 -7.67
N ASN A 415 8.67 -5.97 -7.37
CA ASN A 415 7.22 -6.25 -7.50
C ASN A 415 6.35 -5.48 -6.48
N SER A 416 6.56 -4.17 -6.35
CA SER A 416 5.94 -3.33 -5.31
C SER A 416 4.42 -3.26 -5.42
N LEU A 417 3.85 -3.37 -6.63
CA LEU A 417 2.40 -3.44 -6.84
C LEU A 417 1.74 -4.67 -6.20
N PHE A 418 2.53 -5.72 -5.91
CA PHE A 418 2.07 -6.97 -5.31
C PHE A 418 2.74 -7.26 -3.97
N THR A 419 3.60 -6.34 -3.50
CA THR A 419 4.25 -6.46 -2.20
C THR A 419 3.30 -5.98 -1.10
N THR A 420 3.11 -6.82 -0.10
CA THR A 420 2.20 -6.61 1.03
C THR A 420 2.26 -5.19 1.61
N PHE A 421 3.39 -4.78 2.10
CA PHE A 421 3.62 -3.51 2.81
C PHE A 421 3.31 -2.26 1.96
N VAL A 422 3.62 -2.31 0.66
CA VAL A 422 3.35 -1.21 -0.27
C VAL A 422 1.87 -1.15 -0.63
N MET A 423 1.24 -2.32 -0.83
CA MET A 423 -0.20 -2.40 -1.12
C MET A 423 -1.06 -1.82 0.00
N GLU A 424 -0.68 -2.02 1.26
CA GLU A 424 -1.42 -1.46 2.40
C GLU A 424 -1.50 0.06 2.32
N ILE A 425 -0.35 0.72 2.16
CA ILE A 425 -0.30 2.18 2.01
C ILE A 425 -1.08 2.63 0.78
N MET A 426 -0.87 1.95 -0.35
CA MET A 426 -1.57 2.28 -1.59
C MET A 426 -3.10 2.21 -1.41
N TRP A 427 -3.62 1.14 -0.83
CA TRP A 427 -5.05 0.97 -0.63
C TRP A 427 -5.64 1.94 0.39
N VAL A 428 -4.89 2.30 1.44
CA VAL A 428 -5.31 3.35 2.38
C VAL A 428 -5.40 4.69 1.65
N LEU A 429 -4.39 5.10 0.88
CA LEU A 429 -4.38 6.38 0.15
C LEU A 429 -5.51 6.46 -0.89
N VAL A 430 -5.74 5.39 -1.65
CA VAL A 430 -6.83 5.31 -2.62
C VAL A 430 -8.19 5.40 -1.90
N GLY A 431 -8.34 4.73 -0.76
CA GLY A 431 -9.54 4.78 0.06
C GLY A 431 -9.84 6.17 0.65
N LEU A 432 -8.81 6.88 1.14
CA LEU A 432 -8.94 8.28 1.58
C LEU A 432 -9.41 9.18 0.44
N THR A 433 -8.77 9.06 -0.73
CA THR A 433 -9.16 9.84 -1.92
C THR A 433 -10.60 9.55 -2.34
N TYR A 434 -11.05 8.28 -2.23
CA TYR A 434 -12.43 7.93 -2.50
C TYR A 434 -13.41 8.58 -1.54
N ALA A 435 -13.11 8.57 -0.24
CA ALA A 435 -13.94 9.22 0.78
C ALA A 435 -14.12 10.71 0.50
N ILE A 436 -13.02 11.39 0.12
CA ILE A 436 -13.05 12.81 -0.28
C ILE A 436 -13.89 13.00 -1.56
N ALA A 437 -13.66 12.20 -2.59
CA ALA A 437 -14.37 12.33 -3.88
C ALA A 437 -15.88 12.16 -3.73
N ARG A 438 -16.32 11.21 -2.89
CA ARG A 438 -17.73 10.95 -2.61
C ARG A 438 -18.41 12.17 -1.95
N ASP A 439 -17.76 12.78 -0.98
CA ASP A 439 -18.31 13.93 -0.27
C ASP A 439 -18.34 15.17 -1.16
N THR A 440 -17.27 15.40 -1.92
CA THR A 440 -17.19 16.48 -2.90
C THR A 440 -18.29 16.40 -3.96
N ALA A 441 -18.63 15.21 -4.43
CA ALA A 441 -19.72 14.99 -5.39
C ALA A 441 -21.08 15.31 -4.77
N ARG A 442 -21.29 14.93 -3.50
CA ARG A 442 -22.52 15.21 -2.77
C ARG A 442 -22.75 16.72 -2.57
N VAL A 443 -21.71 17.46 -2.19
CA VAL A 443 -21.80 18.91 -2.03
C VAL A 443 -22.18 19.58 -3.34
N ARG A 444 -21.55 19.20 -4.47
CA ARG A 444 -21.91 19.73 -5.79
C ARG A 444 -23.36 19.47 -6.19
N GLN A 445 -23.92 18.31 -5.83
CA GLN A 445 -25.32 18.00 -6.11
C GLN A 445 -26.28 18.88 -5.31
N LEU A 446 -25.94 19.19 -4.06
CA LEU A 446 -26.74 20.08 -3.21
C LEU A 446 -26.68 21.52 -3.73
N ASP A 447 -25.52 21.99 -4.16
CA ASP A 447 -25.36 23.34 -4.73
C ASP A 447 -26.06 23.50 -6.09
N ALA A 448 -26.24 22.40 -6.83
CA ALA A 448 -26.90 22.40 -8.14
C ALA A 448 -28.43 22.18 -8.07
N SER A 449 -28.97 21.80 -6.90
CA SER A 449 -30.42 21.70 -6.70
C SER A 449 -30.98 23.11 -6.45
N PRO A 450 -31.88 23.63 -7.32
CA PRO A 450 -32.51 24.90 -7.04
C PRO A 450 -33.29 24.82 -5.69
N ALA A 451 -33.12 25.84 -4.88
CA ALA A 451 -33.90 25.97 -3.65
C ALA A 451 -35.39 25.99 -4.05
N SER A 452 -36.05 24.86 -3.81
CA SER A 452 -37.53 24.73 -3.97
C SER A 452 -38.26 25.37 -2.82
#